data_ff4a8ace0d3109305dd7466e4772fc80
#
_entry.id   ff4a8ace0d3109305dd7466e4772fc80
#
_cell.length_a   1.000
_cell.length_b   1.000
_cell.length_c   1.000
_cell.angle_alpha   90.00
_cell.angle_beta   90.00
_cell.angle_gamma   90.00
#
_symmetry.space_group_name_H-M   'P 1'
#
loop_
_entity.id
_entity.type
_entity.pdbx_description
1 polymer ?
#
loop_
_entity_poly.entity_id
_entity_poly.type
_entity_poly.pdbx_seq_one_letter_code
_entity_poly.pdbx_strand_id
1 'polypeptide(L)'
;MTKDGHIAGPRVLEHLVDTVLSFEGEQESRVRLLRSSKNRFGPSHEVGLFEMTGKGLVPVSEASAFFLQQRTDGLTGSLVYPSLEGTRPILVEVQALVTESYAASQGVPPARRTVGMDGNRMSLLLAVLGKRLKSAALGKHDVYAKVAGGLKLQDPALDLALALALISSRDEKPVHRQTAAFGEIGLGGEIRPVTGTEIRLKELERLGFKKCILPAGSVNKELQSGTRLELVGLDSVSRLRDAL
;
A
#
# COMPACT_ATOMS: atom_id res chain seq x y z
N MET A 1 21.75 15.95 -20.69
CA MET A 1 21.45 15.79 -19.26
C MET A 1 21.24 17.16 -18.65
N THR A 2 20.15 17.38 -17.92
CA THR A 2 19.94 18.61 -17.15
C THR A 2 20.91 18.64 -15.97
N LYS A 3 21.16 19.84 -15.37
CA LYS A 3 22.04 19.97 -14.18
C LYS A 3 21.67 19.06 -13.02
N ASP A 4 20.44 18.54 -12.99
CA ASP A 4 19.90 17.67 -11.94
C ASP A 4 19.93 16.18 -12.31
N GLY A 5 20.74 15.78 -13.33
CA GLY A 5 20.94 14.37 -13.72
C GLY A 5 19.76 13.73 -14.47
N HIS A 6 18.70 14.47 -14.74
CA HIS A 6 17.60 13.98 -15.57
C HIS A 6 17.98 14.03 -17.05
N ILE A 7 17.64 12.97 -17.78
CA ILE A 7 17.70 13.03 -19.25
C ILE A 7 16.86 14.24 -19.63
N ALA A 8 17.45 15.19 -20.38
CA ALA A 8 16.74 16.31 -20.97
C ALA A 8 15.72 15.75 -21.95
N GLY A 9 14.67 15.23 -21.43
CA GLY A 9 13.57 14.65 -22.15
C GLY A 9 12.43 15.63 -22.23
N PRO A 10 11.51 15.34 -23.03
CA PRO A 10 10.66 16.25 -23.76
C PRO A 10 9.42 16.70 -22.98
N ARG A 11 9.55 17.25 -21.77
CA ARG A 11 8.41 17.97 -21.15
C ARG A 11 7.85 19.06 -22.07
N VAL A 12 8.70 19.60 -22.95
CA VAL A 12 8.26 20.54 -23.98
C VAL A 12 7.37 19.85 -25.02
N LEU A 13 7.65 18.58 -25.38
CA LEU A 13 6.84 17.83 -26.33
C LEU A 13 5.50 17.35 -25.74
N GLU A 14 5.39 17.20 -24.42
CA GLU A 14 4.12 16.83 -23.76
C GLU A 14 2.99 17.82 -24.06
N HIS A 15 3.32 19.09 -24.29
CA HIS A 15 2.34 20.10 -24.65
C HIS A 15 1.87 20.00 -26.11
N LEU A 16 2.70 19.44 -27.00
CA LEU A 16 2.44 19.36 -28.44
C LEU A 16 1.74 18.06 -28.87
N VAL A 17 1.76 17.02 -28.03
CA VAL A 17 1.16 15.74 -28.35
C VAL A 17 -0.19 15.56 -27.66
N ASP A 18 -1.04 14.71 -28.22
CA ASP A 18 -2.37 14.45 -27.69
C ASP A 18 -2.38 13.35 -26.62
N THR A 19 -1.41 12.45 -26.65
CA THR A 19 -1.28 11.35 -25.70
C THR A 19 0.16 11.24 -25.23
N VAL A 20 0.36 11.05 -23.92
CA VAL A 20 1.64 10.77 -23.29
C VAL A 20 1.52 9.48 -22.48
N LEU A 21 2.33 8.49 -22.83
CA LEU A 21 2.44 7.24 -22.12
C LEU A 21 3.83 7.14 -21.48
N SER A 22 3.89 6.76 -20.21
CA SER A 22 5.13 6.55 -19.50
C SER A 22 5.23 5.12 -18.99
N PHE A 23 6.42 4.51 -19.13
CA PHE A 23 6.76 3.28 -18.46
C PHE A 23 7.41 3.60 -17.12
N GLU A 24 6.84 3.07 -16.05
CA GLU A 24 7.34 3.16 -14.69
C GLU A 24 7.80 1.78 -14.20
N GLY A 25 8.87 1.71 -13.43
CA GLY A 25 9.35 0.47 -12.82
C GLY A 25 10.80 0.59 -12.38
N GLU A 26 11.18 -0.14 -11.34
CA GLU A 26 12.56 -0.19 -10.85
C GLU A 26 13.40 -1.09 -11.76
N GLN A 27 14.71 -0.82 -11.87
CA GLN A 27 15.61 -1.57 -12.76
C GLN A 27 15.64 -3.06 -12.43
N GLU A 28 15.56 -3.41 -11.15
CA GLU A 28 15.60 -4.80 -10.67
C GLU A 28 14.21 -5.48 -10.64
N SER A 29 13.12 -4.72 -10.80
CA SER A 29 11.78 -5.27 -10.85
C SER A 29 11.47 -5.85 -12.22
N ARG A 30 10.84 -7.03 -12.25
CA ARG A 30 10.28 -7.60 -13.48
C ARG A 30 9.02 -6.89 -13.96
N VAL A 31 8.40 -6.09 -13.09
CA VAL A 31 7.14 -5.42 -13.38
C VAL A 31 7.39 -4.05 -14.00
N ARG A 32 6.59 -3.72 -15.01
CA ARG A 32 6.51 -2.39 -15.61
C ARG A 32 5.06 -1.94 -15.64
N LEU A 33 4.84 -0.72 -15.18
CA LEU A 33 3.55 -0.04 -15.32
C LEU A 33 3.60 0.87 -16.54
N LEU A 34 2.65 0.73 -17.44
CA LEU A 34 2.40 1.69 -18.50
C LEU A 34 1.26 2.59 -18.06
N ARG A 35 1.57 3.85 -17.84
CA ARG A 35 0.60 4.86 -17.36
C ARG A 35 0.33 5.89 -18.45
N SER A 36 -0.94 6.22 -18.64
CA SER A 36 -1.34 7.37 -19.45
C SER A 36 -1.34 8.62 -18.59
N SER A 37 -0.36 9.50 -18.77
CA SER A 37 -0.27 10.79 -18.07
C SER A 37 -1.02 11.93 -18.77
N LYS A 38 -1.27 11.78 -20.06
CA LYS A 38 -2.10 12.68 -20.87
C LYS A 38 -2.82 11.88 -21.95
N ASN A 39 -4.11 12.11 -22.11
CA ASN A 39 -4.89 11.54 -23.20
C ASN A 39 -6.07 12.49 -23.54
N ARG A 40 -6.04 13.11 -24.72
CA ARG A 40 -7.11 14.03 -25.16
C ARG A 40 -8.37 13.31 -25.65
N PHE A 41 -8.24 12.03 -26.05
CA PHE A 41 -9.31 11.29 -26.71
C PHE A 41 -9.89 10.18 -25.82
N GLY A 42 -9.45 10.08 -24.56
CA GLY A 42 -9.91 9.06 -23.63
C GLY A 42 -9.45 9.32 -22.19
N PRO A 43 -9.71 8.39 -21.27
CA PRO A 43 -9.30 8.54 -19.87
C PRO A 43 -7.77 8.64 -19.74
N SER A 44 -7.33 9.56 -18.88
CA SER A 44 -5.90 9.83 -18.63
C SER A 44 -5.30 9.07 -17.45
N HIS A 45 -6.08 8.19 -16.80
CA HIS A 45 -5.64 7.48 -15.59
C HIS A 45 -5.63 5.95 -15.76
N GLU A 46 -5.61 5.49 -17.01
CA GLU A 46 -5.51 4.05 -17.30
C GLU A 46 -4.09 3.55 -17.04
N VAL A 47 -4.01 2.35 -16.45
CA VAL A 47 -2.73 1.69 -16.13
C VAL A 47 -2.72 0.27 -16.69
N GLY A 48 -1.70 -0.01 -17.51
CA GLY A 48 -1.35 -1.35 -17.96
C GLY A 48 -0.22 -1.94 -17.12
N LEU A 49 -0.36 -3.20 -16.70
CA LEU A 49 0.70 -3.93 -16.04
C LEU A 49 1.37 -4.89 -17.02
N PHE A 50 2.69 -4.90 -17.04
CA PHE A 50 3.49 -5.77 -17.89
C PHE A 50 4.58 -6.46 -17.06
N GLU A 51 4.90 -7.70 -17.42
CA GLU A 51 6.06 -8.41 -16.91
C GLU A 51 7.19 -8.41 -17.95
N MET A 52 8.39 -8.10 -17.52
CA MET A 52 9.60 -8.21 -18.33
C MET A 52 10.07 -9.67 -18.34
N THR A 53 10.03 -10.30 -19.49
CA THR A 53 10.44 -11.68 -19.70
C THR A 53 11.58 -11.77 -20.71
N GLY A 54 12.17 -12.93 -20.89
CA GLY A 54 13.16 -13.17 -21.95
C GLY A 54 12.62 -12.96 -23.38
N LYS A 55 11.30 -12.88 -23.56
CA LYS A 55 10.62 -12.59 -24.83
C LYS A 55 10.18 -11.12 -24.94
N GLY A 56 10.55 -10.28 -23.99
CA GLY A 56 10.15 -8.87 -23.90
C GLY A 56 9.02 -8.63 -22.89
N LEU A 57 8.26 -7.55 -23.10
CA LEU A 57 7.13 -7.15 -22.25
C LEU A 57 5.89 -8.00 -22.55
N VAL A 58 5.38 -8.67 -21.53
CA VAL A 58 4.15 -9.48 -21.61
C VAL A 58 3.08 -8.83 -20.73
N PRO A 59 1.86 -8.57 -21.25
CA PRO A 59 0.80 -7.97 -20.45
C PRO A 59 0.32 -8.91 -19.34
N VAL A 60 0.13 -8.38 -18.13
CA VAL A 60 -0.42 -9.09 -16.98
C VAL A 60 -1.90 -8.71 -16.85
N SER A 61 -2.79 -9.63 -17.24
CA SER A 61 -4.24 -9.41 -17.15
C SER A 61 -4.74 -9.39 -15.71
N GLU A 62 -4.29 -10.35 -14.90
CA GLU A 62 -4.68 -10.53 -13.50
C GLU A 62 -3.63 -9.98 -12.53
N ALA A 63 -3.51 -8.64 -12.48
CA ALA A 63 -2.48 -7.94 -11.70
C ALA A 63 -2.50 -8.33 -10.22
N SER A 64 -3.67 -8.34 -9.60
CA SER A 64 -3.81 -8.68 -8.18
C SER A 64 -3.39 -10.12 -7.89
N ALA A 65 -3.79 -11.07 -8.72
CA ALA A 65 -3.37 -12.47 -8.59
C ALA A 65 -1.85 -12.61 -8.75
N PHE A 66 -1.26 -11.90 -9.70
CA PHE A 66 0.19 -11.88 -9.91
C PHE A 66 0.96 -11.41 -8.68
N PHE A 67 0.54 -10.30 -8.03
CA PHE A 67 1.22 -9.79 -6.84
C PHE A 67 1.01 -10.64 -5.58
N LEU A 68 -0.10 -11.39 -5.50
CA LEU A 68 -0.40 -12.25 -4.36
C LEU A 68 0.08 -13.69 -4.51
N GLN A 69 0.60 -14.07 -5.70
CA GLN A 69 0.99 -15.45 -6.01
C GLN A 69 2.03 -16.04 -5.03
N GLN A 70 2.93 -15.22 -4.53
CA GLN A 70 4.02 -15.66 -3.63
C GLN A 70 3.71 -15.42 -2.14
N ARG A 71 2.48 -14.97 -1.82
CA ARG A 71 2.11 -14.69 -0.44
C ARG A 71 2.04 -15.98 0.38
N THR A 72 2.75 -16.00 1.50
CA THR A 72 2.79 -17.13 2.44
C THR A 72 1.80 -16.89 3.57
N ASP A 73 1.09 -17.94 3.98
CA ASP A 73 0.14 -17.89 5.09
C ASP A 73 0.82 -17.91 6.45
N GLY A 74 0.17 -17.32 7.44
CA GLY A 74 0.60 -17.36 8.84
C GLY A 74 1.81 -16.47 9.17
N LEU A 75 2.27 -15.65 8.23
CA LEU A 75 3.35 -14.69 8.51
C LEU A 75 2.82 -13.50 9.31
N THR A 76 3.53 -13.16 10.39
CA THR A 76 3.32 -11.91 11.11
C THR A 76 3.84 -10.74 10.29
N GLY A 77 3.20 -9.58 10.41
CA GLY A 77 3.62 -8.39 9.67
C GLY A 77 3.25 -8.39 8.19
N SER A 78 2.40 -9.30 7.72
CA SER A 78 1.90 -9.37 6.35
C SER A 78 0.41 -9.04 6.27
N LEU A 79 0.04 -8.09 5.42
CA LEU A 79 -1.35 -7.73 5.17
C LEU A 79 -1.56 -7.32 3.70
N VAL A 80 -2.74 -7.60 3.18
CA VAL A 80 -3.11 -7.16 1.82
C VAL A 80 -3.71 -5.77 1.86
N TYR A 81 -3.23 -4.94 0.95
CA TYR A 81 -3.71 -3.61 0.68
C TYR A 81 -4.28 -3.53 -0.74
N PRO A 82 -5.54 -3.12 -0.92
CA PRO A 82 -6.11 -2.86 -2.23
C PRO A 82 -5.70 -1.47 -2.72
N SER A 83 -4.56 -1.39 -3.43
CA SER A 83 -4.09 -0.16 -4.07
C SER A 83 -5.04 0.27 -5.18
N LEU A 84 -5.11 1.57 -5.44
CA LEU A 84 -5.81 2.10 -6.59
C LEU A 84 -4.81 2.82 -7.51
N GLU A 85 -4.51 2.19 -8.63
CA GLU A 85 -3.63 2.74 -9.64
C GLU A 85 -4.48 3.33 -10.78
N GLY A 86 -4.64 4.65 -10.77
CA GLY A 86 -5.63 5.32 -11.61
C GLY A 86 -7.05 4.87 -11.24
N THR A 87 -7.73 4.18 -12.17
CA THR A 87 -9.05 3.61 -11.96
C THR A 87 -9.01 2.10 -11.64
N ARG A 88 -7.83 1.49 -11.73
CA ARG A 88 -7.65 0.03 -11.59
C ARG A 88 -7.27 -0.35 -10.15
N PRO A 89 -8.09 -1.17 -9.47
CA PRO A 89 -7.69 -1.73 -8.18
C PRO A 89 -6.67 -2.84 -8.39
N ILE A 90 -5.62 -2.87 -7.56
CA ILE A 90 -4.57 -3.90 -7.58
C ILE A 90 -4.30 -4.29 -6.13
N LEU A 91 -4.48 -5.58 -5.81
CA LEU A 91 -4.15 -6.07 -4.48
C LEU A 91 -2.65 -6.32 -4.38
N VAL A 92 -2.04 -5.74 -3.36
CA VAL A 92 -0.62 -5.89 -3.09
C VAL A 92 -0.38 -6.28 -1.64
N GLU A 93 0.66 -7.04 -1.40
CA GLU A 93 1.08 -7.38 -0.05
C GLU A 93 1.96 -6.28 0.52
N VAL A 94 1.62 -5.81 1.72
CA VAL A 94 2.43 -4.94 2.56
C VAL A 94 3.05 -5.78 3.65
N GLN A 95 4.37 -5.72 3.77
CA GLN A 95 5.13 -6.45 4.78
C GLN A 95 5.84 -5.47 5.70
N ALA A 96 5.79 -5.73 7.00
CA ALA A 96 6.50 -4.99 8.03
C ALA A 96 7.24 -5.94 8.97
N LEU A 97 8.44 -5.55 9.36
CA LEU A 97 9.23 -6.23 10.38
C LEU A 97 9.59 -5.19 11.46
N VAL A 98 9.20 -5.51 12.68
CA VAL A 98 9.54 -4.76 13.89
C VAL A 98 10.38 -5.66 14.79
N THR A 99 11.59 -5.24 15.09
CA THR A 99 12.53 -6.01 15.92
C THR A 99 13.21 -5.10 16.94
N GLU A 100 13.68 -5.68 18.04
CA GLU A 100 14.46 -4.92 19.01
C GLU A 100 15.70 -4.31 18.35
N SER A 101 15.96 -3.03 18.64
CA SER A 101 17.11 -2.34 18.08
C SER A 101 18.30 -2.41 19.03
N TYR A 102 19.33 -3.15 18.61
CA TYR A 102 20.62 -3.13 19.31
C TYR A 102 21.23 -1.72 19.30
N ALA A 103 21.09 -0.98 18.21
CA ALA A 103 21.59 0.39 18.10
C ALA A 103 20.96 1.33 19.13
N ALA A 104 19.64 1.18 19.38
CA ALA A 104 18.93 1.99 20.38
C ALA A 104 19.44 1.71 21.81
N SER A 105 19.89 0.52 22.13
CA SER A 105 20.50 0.19 23.42
C SER A 105 21.85 0.90 23.64
N GLN A 106 22.52 1.30 22.55
CA GLN A 106 23.77 2.06 22.55
C GLN A 106 23.56 3.58 22.37
N GLY A 107 22.30 4.06 22.48
CA GLY A 107 21.99 5.48 22.29
C GLY A 107 21.97 5.95 20.83
N VAL A 108 22.05 5.03 19.86
CA VAL A 108 21.98 5.34 18.43
C VAL A 108 20.52 5.19 17.95
N PRO A 109 20.02 6.11 17.08
CA PRO A 109 18.67 6.00 16.58
C PRO A 109 18.40 4.66 15.87
N PRO A 110 17.22 4.03 16.10
CA PRO A 110 16.85 2.79 15.45
C PRO A 110 16.75 2.92 13.92
N ALA A 111 16.99 1.84 13.21
CA ALA A 111 16.88 1.81 11.77
C ALA A 111 15.43 1.98 11.30
N ARG A 112 15.22 2.77 10.24
CA ARG A 112 13.94 2.99 9.56
C ARG A 112 14.18 2.79 8.06
N ARG A 113 13.64 1.71 7.49
CA ARG A 113 13.86 1.37 6.08
C ARG A 113 12.53 1.07 5.40
N THR A 114 12.34 1.64 4.21
CA THR A 114 11.16 1.37 3.38
C THR A 114 11.57 1.00 1.95
N VAL A 115 10.79 0.12 1.34
CA VAL A 115 10.89 -0.22 -0.09
C VAL A 115 9.49 -0.17 -0.69
N GLY A 116 9.34 0.56 -1.79
CA GLY A 116 8.05 0.70 -2.47
C GLY A 116 7.06 1.67 -1.79
N MET A 117 7.50 2.42 -0.77
CA MET A 117 6.69 3.46 -0.11
C MET A 117 7.58 4.59 0.40
N ASP A 118 6.97 5.75 0.69
CA ASP A 118 7.69 6.90 1.22
C ASP A 118 8.14 6.69 2.68
N GLY A 119 9.43 6.87 2.95
CA GLY A 119 10.02 6.77 4.29
C GLY A 119 9.54 7.85 5.27
N ASN A 120 9.25 9.06 4.77
CA ASN A 120 8.70 10.14 5.61
C ASN A 120 7.30 9.76 6.10
N ARG A 121 6.49 9.17 5.23
CA ARG A 121 5.15 8.67 5.60
C ARG A 121 5.23 7.62 6.69
N MET A 122 6.12 6.63 6.56
CA MET A 122 6.35 5.66 7.62
C MET A 122 6.79 6.33 8.93
N SER A 123 7.66 7.33 8.87
CA SER A 123 8.13 8.05 10.07
C SER A 123 6.99 8.79 10.78
N LEU A 124 6.10 9.44 10.03
CA LEU A 124 4.90 10.08 10.59
C LEU A 124 3.97 9.05 11.23
N LEU A 125 3.71 7.93 10.56
CA LEU A 125 2.87 6.86 11.08
C LEU A 125 3.45 6.27 12.38
N LEU A 126 4.75 6.02 12.45
CA LEU A 126 5.43 5.54 13.65
C LEU A 126 5.32 6.53 14.81
N ALA A 127 5.39 7.84 14.54
CA ALA A 127 5.20 8.88 15.55
C ALA A 127 3.76 8.87 16.10
N VAL A 128 2.75 8.75 15.23
CA VAL A 128 1.33 8.63 15.62
C VAL A 128 1.10 7.38 16.46
N LEU A 129 1.55 6.21 15.98
CA LEU A 129 1.40 4.95 16.69
C LEU A 129 2.11 4.98 18.05
N GLY A 130 3.33 5.49 18.11
CA GLY A 130 4.08 5.63 19.36
C GLY A 130 3.43 6.55 20.39
N LYS A 131 2.76 7.63 19.93
CA LYS A 131 2.04 8.56 20.80
C LYS A 131 0.69 8.03 21.27
N ARG A 132 -0.06 7.36 20.37
CA ARG A 132 -1.45 6.94 20.60
C ARG A 132 -1.57 5.51 21.13
N LEU A 133 -0.69 4.62 20.70
CA LEU A 133 -0.57 3.25 21.21
C LEU A 133 0.63 3.13 22.15
N LYS A 134 0.52 3.69 23.37
CA LYS A 134 1.61 3.73 24.37
C LYS A 134 2.28 2.35 24.57
N SER A 135 1.51 1.27 24.47
CA SER A 135 1.98 -0.11 24.57
C SER A 135 2.77 -0.60 23.36
N ALA A 136 2.75 0.12 22.22
CA ALA A 136 3.46 -0.32 21.02
C ALA A 136 4.99 -0.10 21.10
N ALA A 137 5.46 0.87 21.88
CA ALA A 137 6.89 1.16 22.14
C ALA A 137 7.80 1.16 20.89
N LEU A 138 7.24 1.45 19.69
CA LEU A 138 7.93 1.38 18.39
C LEU A 138 9.16 2.28 18.27
N GLY A 139 9.28 3.25 19.18
CA GLY A 139 10.40 4.22 19.19
C GLY A 139 11.77 3.59 19.46
N LYS A 140 11.83 2.41 20.08
CA LYS A 140 13.07 1.69 20.40
C LYS A 140 13.35 0.49 19.50
N HIS A 141 12.51 0.26 18.49
CA HIS A 141 12.62 -0.88 17.58
C HIS A 141 13.15 -0.46 16.22
N ASP A 142 13.93 -1.31 15.59
CA ASP A 142 14.20 -1.22 14.16
C ASP A 142 12.95 -1.59 13.39
N VAL A 143 12.64 -0.81 12.36
CA VAL A 143 11.44 -1.00 11.55
C VAL A 143 11.80 -1.04 10.09
N TYR A 144 11.36 -2.12 9.45
CA TYR A 144 11.50 -2.35 8.02
C TYR A 144 10.11 -2.55 7.44
N ALA A 145 9.81 -1.91 6.32
CA ALA A 145 8.55 -2.09 5.63
C ALA A 145 8.77 -2.15 4.11
N LYS A 146 8.04 -3.01 3.44
CA LYS A 146 8.10 -3.08 1.98
C LYS A 146 6.74 -3.40 1.36
N VAL A 147 6.55 -2.92 0.14
CA VAL A 147 5.50 -3.37 -0.76
C VAL A 147 6.06 -4.52 -1.59
N ALA A 148 5.41 -5.67 -1.55
CA ALA A 148 5.83 -6.81 -2.36
C ALA A 148 5.62 -6.53 -3.86
N GLY A 149 6.46 -7.15 -4.71
CA GLY A 149 6.33 -7.05 -6.16
C GLY A 149 6.95 -5.81 -6.80
N GLY A 150 7.64 -4.93 -6.04
CA GLY A 150 8.40 -3.81 -6.60
C GLY A 150 7.55 -2.63 -7.09
N LEU A 151 6.30 -2.52 -6.62
CA LEU A 151 5.47 -1.34 -6.86
C LEU A 151 5.85 -0.19 -5.93
N LYS A 152 5.74 1.05 -6.44
CA LYS A 152 5.85 2.26 -5.62
C LYS A 152 4.45 2.80 -5.34
N LEU A 153 4.05 2.79 -4.07
CA LEU A 153 2.76 3.27 -3.62
C LEU A 153 2.89 4.66 -2.99
N GLN A 154 2.04 5.57 -3.43
CA GLN A 154 1.94 6.93 -2.88
C GLN A 154 0.58 7.22 -2.25
N ASP A 155 -0.38 6.30 -2.41
CA ASP A 155 -1.76 6.44 -1.94
C ASP A 155 -1.82 6.49 -0.40
N PRO A 156 -2.43 7.54 0.19
CA PRO A 156 -2.68 7.64 1.64
C PRO A 156 -3.43 6.47 2.25
N ALA A 157 -4.26 5.82 1.47
CA ALA A 157 -5.04 4.66 1.91
C ALA A 157 -4.18 3.48 2.41
N LEU A 158 -2.87 3.48 2.14
CA LEU A 158 -1.91 2.48 2.61
C LEU A 158 -1.70 2.51 4.13
N ASP A 159 -1.91 3.66 4.80
CA ASP A 159 -1.54 3.86 6.20
C ASP A 159 -2.12 2.82 7.13
N LEU A 160 -3.42 2.52 6.99
CA LEU A 160 -4.10 1.55 7.85
C LEU A 160 -3.53 0.13 7.69
N ALA A 161 -3.28 -0.29 6.44
CA ALA A 161 -2.68 -1.59 6.18
C ALA A 161 -1.25 -1.68 6.75
N LEU A 162 -0.45 -0.64 6.58
CA LEU A 162 0.90 -0.57 7.13
C LEU A 162 0.89 -0.56 8.67
N ALA A 163 -0.01 0.21 9.29
CA ALA A 163 -0.16 0.25 10.75
C ALA A 163 -0.51 -1.13 11.33
N LEU A 164 -1.47 -1.82 10.72
CA LEU A 164 -1.86 -3.18 11.12
C LEU A 164 -0.72 -4.19 10.91
N ALA A 165 0.03 -4.11 9.80
CA ALA A 165 1.20 -4.94 9.57
C ALA A 165 2.30 -4.70 10.62
N LEU A 166 2.56 -3.44 10.98
CA LEU A 166 3.51 -3.08 12.04
C LEU A 166 3.10 -3.67 13.40
N ILE A 167 1.82 -3.56 13.77
CA ILE A 167 1.32 -4.11 15.04
C ILE A 167 1.31 -5.63 15.03
N SER A 168 0.91 -6.25 13.90
CA SER A 168 0.97 -7.70 13.70
C SER A 168 2.40 -8.23 13.88
N SER A 169 3.40 -7.59 13.27
CA SER A 169 4.81 -7.97 13.42
C SER A 169 5.29 -7.82 14.85
N ARG A 170 4.99 -6.67 15.49
CA ARG A 170 5.44 -6.39 16.85
C ARG A 170 4.80 -7.30 17.90
N ASP A 171 3.52 -7.59 17.77
CA ASP A 171 2.76 -8.39 18.72
C ASP A 171 2.81 -9.89 18.38
N GLU A 172 3.56 -10.27 17.33
CA GLU A 172 3.72 -11.65 16.81
C GLU A 172 2.39 -12.36 16.52
N LYS A 173 1.38 -11.57 16.09
CA LYS A 173 0.05 -12.07 15.74
C LYS A 173 -0.18 -11.99 14.24
N PRO A 174 -0.25 -13.15 13.55
CA PRO A 174 -0.52 -13.13 12.10
C PRO A 174 -1.94 -12.65 11.83
N VAL A 175 -2.10 -11.87 10.75
CA VAL A 175 -3.41 -11.49 10.24
C VAL A 175 -3.94 -12.62 9.36
N HIS A 176 -5.23 -12.93 9.49
CA HIS A 176 -5.84 -13.97 8.67
C HIS A 176 -5.67 -13.67 7.18
N ARG A 177 -5.31 -14.69 6.38
CA ARG A 177 -4.93 -14.52 4.95
C ARG A 177 -5.99 -13.83 4.10
N GLN A 178 -7.26 -14.03 4.40
CA GLN A 178 -8.39 -13.43 3.66
C GLN A 178 -8.82 -12.07 4.22
N THR A 179 -7.94 -11.40 4.99
CA THR A 179 -8.16 -10.05 5.49
C THR A 179 -7.33 -9.05 4.70
N ALA A 180 -7.95 -7.93 4.35
CA ALA A 180 -7.30 -6.78 3.76
C ALA A 180 -7.63 -5.51 4.57
N ALA A 181 -6.84 -4.45 4.38
CA ALA A 181 -7.14 -3.17 5.01
C ALA A 181 -6.77 -2.00 4.11
N PHE A 182 -7.50 -0.89 4.26
CA PHE A 182 -7.15 0.40 3.67
C PHE A 182 -7.78 1.55 4.46
N GLY A 183 -7.11 2.70 4.47
CA GLY A 183 -7.56 3.92 5.13
C GLY A 183 -6.40 4.85 5.42
N GLU A 184 -6.64 6.15 5.45
CA GLU A 184 -5.66 7.15 5.81
C GLU A 184 -5.63 7.33 7.32
N ILE A 185 -4.44 7.54 7.91
CA ILE A 185 -4.27 7.82 9.34
C ILE A 185 -3.80 9.27 9.50
N GLY A 186 -4.63 10.08 10.16
CA GLY A 186 -4.28 11.45 10.51
C GLY A 186 -3.32 11.55 11.70
N LEU A 187 -2.70 12.72 11.87
CA LEU A 187 -1.74 12.97 12.96
C LEU A 187 -2.36 12.90 14.36
N GLY A 188 -3.69 13.06 14.46
CA GLY A 188 -4.44 12.83 15.69
C GLY A 188 -4.63 11.36 16.04
N GLY A 189 -4.35 10.45 15.11
CA GLY A 189 -4.61 9.01 15.22
C GLY A 189 -6.01 8.61 14.75
N GLU A 190 -6.78 9.54 14.18
CA GLU A 190 -8.05 9.28 13.54
C GLU A 190 -7.83 8.51 12.22
N ILE A 191 -8.78 7.63 11.87
CA ILE A 191 -8.78 6.88 10.61
C ILE A 191 -9.82 7.50 9.68
N ARG A 192 -9.36 8.00 8.53
CA ARG A 192 -10.13 8.80 7.58
C ARG A 192 -10.58 8.02 6.37
N PRO A 193 -11.79 8.28 5.86
CA PRO A 193 -12.25 7.78 4.57
C PRO A 193 -11.30 8.14 3.43
N VAL A 194 -11.23 7.25 2.44
CA VAL A 194 -10.44 7.43 1.23
C VAL A 194 -11.29 7.19 -0.01
N THR A 195 -10.84 7.65 -1.16
CA THR A 195 -11.52 7.46 -2.43
C THR A 195 -11.52 6.02 -2.90
N GLY A 196 -12.53 5.64 -3.70
CA GLY A 196 -12.59 4.34 -4.36
C GLY A 196 -12.91 3.16 -3.44
N THR A 197 -13.60 3.40 -2.31
CA THR A 197 -13.96 2.33 -1.36
C THR A 197 -14.67 1.16 -2.05
N GLU A 198 -15.70 1.41 -2.86
CA GLU A 198 -16.48 0.36 -3.51
C GLU A 198 -15.64 -0.47 -4.50
N ILE A 199 -14.80 0.18 -5.31
CA ILE A 199 -14.00 -0.53 -6.31
C ILE A 199 -12.92 -1.39 -5.64
N ARG A 200 -12.37 -0.93 -4.51
CA ARG A 200 -11.44 -1.71 -3.69
C ARG A 200 -12.11 -2.95 -3.09
N LEU A 201 -13.33 -2.81 -2.56
CA LEU A 201 -14.09 -3.92 -1.99
C LEU A 201 -14.50 -4.94 -3.07
N LYS A 202 -14.95 -4.49 -4.24
CA LYS A 202 -15.27 -5.37 -5.37
C LYS A 202 -14.09 -6.23 -5.80
N GLU A 203 -12.89 -5.65 -5.84
CA GLU A 203 -11.68 -6.41 -6.19
C GLU A 203 -11.30 -7.44 -5.11
N LEU A 204 -11.45 -7.08 -3.82
CA LEU A 204 -11.26 -8.01 -2.71
C LEU A 204 -12.23 -9.19 -2.79
N GLU A 205 -13.51 -8.93 -3.06
CA GLU A 205 -14.51 -9.99 -3.24
C GLU A 205 -14.20 -10.89 -4.42
N ARG A 206 -13.82 -10.30 -5.56
CA ARG A 206 -13.46 -11.03 -6.78
C ARG A 206 -12.35 -12.06 -6.52
N LEU A 207 -11.41 -11.73 -5.63
CA LEU A 207 -10.29 -12.60 -5.27
C LEU A 207 -10.51 -13.43 -4.00
N GLY A 208 -11.75 -13.48 -3.50
CA GLY A 208 -12.14 -14.40 -2.44
C GLY A 208 -11.74 -13.97 -1.03
N PHE A 209 -11.43 -12.68 -0.82
CA PHE A 209 -11.27 -12.15 0.54
C PHE A 209 -12.58 -12.24 1.31
N LYS A 210 -12.49 -12.25 2.63
CA LYS A 210 -13.64 -12.41 3.54
C LYS A 210 -13.83 -11.23 4.47
N LYS A 211 -12.74 -10.55 4.84
CA LYS A 211 -12.74 -9.45 5.81
C LYS A 211 -12.01 -8.24 5.24
N CYS A 212 -12.57 -7.06 5.45
CA CYS A 212 -11.91 -5.80 5.15
C CYS A 212 -11.97 -4.87 6.34
N ILE A 213 -10.81 -4.38 6.78
CA ILE A 213 -10.65 -3.37 7.83
C ILE A 213 -10.53 -2.02 7.12
N LEU A 214 -11.43 -1.09 7.43
CA LEU A 214 -11.53 0.19 6.74
C LEU A 214 -11.99 1.30 7.69
N PRO A 215 -11.96 2.59 7.26
CA PRO A 215 -12.44 3.68 8.09
C PRO A 215 -13.91 3.52 8.46
N ALA A 216 -14.26 3.69 9.74
CA ALA A 216 -15.65 3.59 10.22
C ALA A 216 -16.59 4.55 9.48
N GLY A 217 -16.11 5.74 9.14
CA GLY A 217 -16.87 6.73 8.36
C GLY A 217 -17.19 6.32 6.92
N SER A 218 -16.55 5.25 6.40
CA SER A 218 -16.89 4.67 5.09
C SER A 218 -17.96 3.59 5.17
N VAL A 219 -18.26 3.07 6.37
CA VAL A 219 -19.21 1.95 6.56
C VAL A 219 -20.60 2.50 6.73
N ASN A 220 -21.47 2.24 5.76
CA ASN A 220 -22.88 2.56 5.81
C ASN A 220 -23.74 1.32 5.47
N LYS A 221 -25.07 1.41 5.64
CA LYS A 221 -25.98 0.28 5.39
C LYS A 221 -25.96 -0.19 3.94
N GLU A 222 -25.84 0.73 3.00
CA GLU A 222 -25.80 0.44 1.57
C GLU A 222 -24.53 -0.36 1.21
N LEU A 223 -23.37 0.08 1.69
CA LEU A 223 -22.10 -0.61 1.49
C LEU A 223 -22.11 -2.00 2.14
N GLN A 224 -22.67 -2.13 3.36
CA GLN A 224 -22.78 -3.41 4.06
C GLN A 224 -23.70 -4.40 3.33
N SER A 225 -24.83 -3.93 2.77
CA SER A 225 -25.74 -4.79 2.01
C SER A 225 -25.21 -5.12 0.61
N GLY A 226 -24.34 -4.29 0.05
CA GLY A 226 -23.77 -4.44 -1.29
C GLY A 226 -22.54 -5.33 -1.37
N THR A 227 -22.03 -5.82 -0.24
CA THR A 227 -20.81 -6.65 -0.19
C THR A 227 -21.00 -7.93 0.63
N ARG A 228 -20.24 -8.99 0.27
CA ARG A 228 -20.15 -10.24 1.05
C ARG A 228 -19.03 -10.22 2.07
N LEU A 229 -18.22 -9.14 2.08
CA LEU A 229 -17.12 -8.98 3.00
C LEU A 229 -17.63 -8.63 4.41
N GLU A 230 -17.02 -9.19 5.43
CA GLU A 230 -17.12 -8.66 6.78
C GLU A 230 -16.39 -7.31 6.82
N LEU A 231 -17.13 -6.22 7.01
CA LEU A 231 -16.58 -4.88 7.11
C LEU A 231 -16.31 -4.52 8.58
N VAL A 232 -15.05 -4.29 8.93
CA VAL A 232 -14.64 -3.85 10.27
C VAL A 232 -14.24 -2.38 10.21
N GLY A 233 -15.14 -1.51 10.65
CA GLY A 233 -14.91 -0.07 10.70
C GLY A 233 -14.07 0.35 11.90
N LEU A 234 -12.96 1.05 11.66
CA LEU A 234 -12.13 1.66 12.68
C LEU A 234 -12.14 3.18 12.54
N ASP A 235 -12.27 3.88 13.65
CA ASP A 235 -12.25 5.34 13.76
C ASP A 235 -10.92 5.89 14.27
N SER A 236 -10.15 5.07 15.00
CA SER A 236 -8.91 5.48 15.66
C SER A 236 -7.89 4.36 15.69
N VAL A 237 -6.61 4.73 15.66
CA VAL A 237 -5.48 3.80 15.80
C VAL A 237 -5.48 3.08 17.17
N SER A 238 -6.15 3.61 18.18
CA SER A 238 -6.27 2.95 19.49
C SER A 238 -6.97 1.59 19.41
N ARG A 239 -7.77 1.36 18.37
CA ARG A 239 -8.54 0.13 18.14
C ARG A 239 -7.88 -0.86 17.17
N LEU A 240 -6.66 -0.58 16.69
CA LEU A 240 -5.97 -1.46 15.72
C LEU A 240 -5.83 -2.91 16.24
N ARG A 241 -5.59 -3.09 17.54
CA ARG A 241 -5.45 -4.41 18.13
C ARG A 241 -6.73 -5.23 18.21
N ASP A 242 -7.87 -4.55 18.27
CA ASP A 242 -9.18 -5.20 18.29
C ASP A 242 -9.50 -5.85 16.93
N ALA A 243 -8.81 -5.43 15.87
CA ALA A 243 -9.04 -5.87 14.50
C ALA A 243 -8.13 -7.01 14.03
N LEU A 244 -7.06 -7.33 14.82
CA LEU A 244 -6.06 -8.38 14.54
C LEU A 244 -6.46 -9.79 15.00
#